data_fa10b72c40c8d495b1ffc2b640d41d17
#
_entry.id   fa10b72c40c8d495b1ffc2b640d41d17
#
_cell.length_a   1.000
_cell.length_b   1.000
_cell.length_c   1.000
_cell.angle_alpha   90.00
_cell.angle_beta   90.00
_cell.angle_gamma   90.00
#
_symmetry.space_group_name_H-M   'P 1'
#
loop_
_entity.id
_entity.type
_entity.pdbx_description
1 polymer ?
#
loop_
_entity_poly.entity_id
_entity_poly.type
_entity_poly.pdbx_seq_one_letter_code
_entity_poly.pdbx_strand_id
1 'polypeptide(L)'
;MAVDTHVDTIVRGGKVVTSSQVMDAAVAIKGEKIAAVGPEHLLPKADRYIDAEGKFVLPGLIDSHVHLDGHDDYALGALAAAHAGLTTLVPFGNYALEGDETLEQAVRRIQDEVGTAALVDFGFHFILQNRPSILASLPRAMELGVKSFKMFMTYKKRPGRMCDDDYICNAMDMVAKGGGVLQLHCESGNIIEYLENK
;
A
#
# COMPACT_ATOMS: atom_id res chain seq x y z
N MET A 1 23.27 -18.24 -19.19
CA MET A 1 23.43 -17.31 -18.07
C MET A 1 24.32 -18.01 -17.06
N ALA A 2 25.39 -17.38 -16.59
CA ALA A 2 26.23 -17.96 -15.54
C ALA A 2 25.38 -18.05 -14.28
N VAL A 3 25.30 -19.21 -13.66
CA VAL A 3 24.66 -19.38 -12.33
C VAL A 3 25.56 -18.60 -11.37
N ASP A 4 24.95 -17.61 -10.70
CA ASP A 4 25.67 -16.84 -9.69
C ASP A 4 26.06 -17.81 -8.57
N THR A 5 27.35 -18.00 -8.37
CA THR A 5 27.87 -19.02 -7.46
C THR A 5 27.90 -18.56 -6.01
N HIS A 6 27.45 -17.31 -5.76
CA HIS A 6 27.48 -16.70 -4.46
C HIS A 6 26.32 -15.72 -4.26
N VAL A 7 25.69 -15.75 -3.07
CA VAL A 7 24.59 -14.87 -2.67
C VAL A 7 24.90 -14.19 -1.35
N ASP A 8 24.14 -13.16 -0.99
CA ASP A 8 24.45 -12.38 0.20
C ASP A 8 23.93 -13.08 1.47
N THR A 9 22.72 -13.65 1.40
CA THR A 9 22.09 -14.28 2.56
C THR A 9 21.34 -15.54 2.17
N ILE A 10 21.40 -16.56 3.01
CA ILE A 10 20.52 -17.74 2.96
C ILE A 10 19.73 -17.83 4.28
N VAL A 11 18.41 -17.89 4.17
CA VAL A 11 17.51 -18.27 5.26
C VAL A 11 17.26 -19.76 5.16
N ARG A 12 17.59 -20.53 6.22
CA ARG A 12 17.58 -22.01 6.19
C ARG A 12 16.98 -22.63 7.44
N GLY A 13 16.74 -23.93 7.38
CA GLY A 13 16.26 -24.72 8.53
C GLY A 13 14.76 -24.56 8.83
N GLY A 14 14.08 -23.62 8.20
CA GLY A 14 12.66 -23.37 8.39
C GLY A 14 11.78 -24.01 7.31
N LYS A 15 10.47 -23.88 7.50
CA LYS A 15 9.46 -24.25 6.49
C LYS A 15 9.09 -23.05 5.65
N VAL A 16 9.44 -23.06 4.38
CA VAL A 16 9.10 -21.98 3.44
C VAL A 16 7.65 -22.12 3.02
N VAL A 17 6.89 -21.03 3.18
CA VAL A 17 5.47 -20.94 2.84
C VAL A 17 5.30 -20.11 1.58
N THR A 18 4.59 -20.66 0.61
CA THR A 18 4.19 -19.97 -0.61
C THR A 18 2.67 -19.94 -0.72
N SER A 19 2.12 -19.29 -1.73
CA SER A 19 0.67 -19.29 -1.99
C SER A 19 0.07 -20.67 -2.26
N SER A 20 0.90 -21.67 -2.59
CA SER A 20 0.42 -22.99 -3.02
C SER A 20 0.90 -24.14 -2.14
N GLN A 21 1.95 -23.95 -1.36
CA GLN A 21 2.56 -25.06 -0.60
C GLN A 21 3.42 -24.58 0.57
N VAL A 22 3.65 -25.52 1.49
CA VAL A 22 4.65 -25.40 2.56
C VAL A 22 5.72 -26.46 2.31
N MET A 23 6.99 -26.07 2.29
CA MET A 23 8.08 -26.96 1.93
C MET A 23 9.29 -26.82 2.84
N ASP A 24 10.02 -27.89 3.04
CA ASP A 24 11.35 -27.86 3.67
C ASP A 24 12.35 -27.37 2.64
N ALA A 25 12.67 -26.07 2.69
CA ALA A 25 13.50 -25.39 1.73
C ALA A 25 14.28 -24.24 2.39
N ALA A 26 15.28 -23.74 1.69
CA ALA A 26 15.98 -22.51 2.05
C ALA A 26 15.74 -21.43 0.99
N VAL A 27 15.91 -20.17 1.38
CA VAL A 27 15.74 -18.99 0.52
C VAL A 27 17.09 -18.31 0.36
N ALA A 28 17.57 -18.22 -0.88
CA ALA A 28 18.78 -17.49 -1.23
C ALA A 28 18.43 -16.07 -1.69
N ILE A 29 19.12 -15.07 -1.13
CA ILE A 29 18.86 -13.65 -1.35
C ILE A 29 20.13 -13.00 -1.91
N LYS A 30 19.97 -12.24 -3.01
CA LYS A 30 21.02 -11.43 -3.62
C LYS A 30 20.53 -9.99 -3.77
N GLY A 31 21.20 -9.05 -3.10
CA GLY A 31 20.70 -7.67 -2.98
C GLY A 31 19.31 -7.66 -2.33
N GLU A 32 18.36 -7.08 -3.01
CA GLU A 32 16.97 -6.95 -2.56
C GLU A 32 16.03 -8.01 -3.16
N LYS A 33 16.58 -9.07 -3.75
CA LYS A 33 15.78 -10.06 -4.50
C LYS A 33 16.00 -11.48 -4.01
N ILE A 34 14.93 -12.27 -4.01
CA ILE A 34 15.03 -13.72 -3.87
C ILE A 34 15.65 -14.26 -5.14
N ALA A 35 16.86 -14.83 -5.02
CA ALA A 35 17.59 -15.41 -6.12
C ALA A 35 17.17 -16.87 -6.41
N ALA A 36 16.87 -17.62 -5.35
CA ALA A 36 16.40 -19.01 -5.47
C ALA A 36 15.66 -19.45 -4.20
N VAL A 37 14.79 -20.43 -4.36
CA VAL A 37 14.13 -21.18 -3.26
C VAL A 37 14.26 -22.66 -3.58
N GLY A 38 14.76 -23.45 -2.64
CA GLY A 38 14.93 -24.89 -2.84
C GLY A 38 15.72 -25.57 -1.71
N PRO A 39 16.06 -26.86 -1.88
CA PRO A 39 16.89 -27.57 -0.92
C PRO A 39 18.24 -26.85 -0.69
N GLU A 40 18.64 -26.65 0.56
CA GLU A 40 19.83 -25.86 0.90
C GLU A 40 21.09 -26.33 0.17
N HIS A 41 21.29 -27.64 0.04
CA HIS A 41 22.48 -28.22 -0.60
C HIS A 41 22.59 -27.93 -2.11
N LEU A 42 21.53 -27.43 -2.74
CA LEU A 42 21.51 -27.02 -4.16
C LEU A 42 21.65 -25.51 -4.33
N LEU A 43 21.64 -24.74 -3.24
CA LEU A 43 21.79 -23.29 -3.29
C LEU A 43 23.27 -22.87 -3.33
N PRO A 44 23.57 -21.67 -3.86
CA PRO A 44 24.91 -21.10 -3.81
C PRO A 44 25.42 -20.94 -2.38
N LYS A 45 26.71 -20.69 -2.20
CA LYS A 45 27.25 -20.25 -0.89
C LYS A 45 26.80 -18.82 -0.61
N ALA A 46 26.72 -18.47 0.67
CA ALA A 46 26.31 -17.13 1.10
C ALA A 46 27.31 -16.54 2.09
N ASP A 47 27.35 -15.20 2.16
CA ASP A 47 28.12 -14.47 3.18
C ASP A 47 27.48 -14.59 4.56
N ARG A 48 26.14 -14.67 4.62
CA ARG A 48 25.35 -14.72 5.84
C ARG A 48 24.33 -15.85 5.79
N TYR A 49 24.15 -16.51 6.93
CA TYR A 49 23.11 -17.52 7.12
C TYR A 49 22.18 -17.08 8.27
N ILE A 50 20.89 -17.15 8.02
CA ILE A 50 19.82 -16.93 9.03
C ILE A 50 19.23 -18.29 9.33
N ASP A 51 19.31 -18.70 10.59
CA ASP A 51 18.71 -19.94 11.07
C ASP A 51 17.24 -19.70 11.39
N ALA A 52 16.36 -20.46 10.73
CA ALA A 52 14.93 -20.46 10.91
C ALA A 52 14.41 -21.82 11.41
N GLU A 53 15.25 -22.63 12.07
CA GLU A 53 14.83 -23.93 12.60
C GLU A 53 13.58 -23.81 13.47
N GLY A 54 12.59 -24.67 13.22
CA GLY A 54 11.29 -24.67 13.91
C GLY A 54 10.36 -23.51 13.56
N LYS A 55 10.70 -22.67 12.58
CA LYS A 55 9.91 -21.49 12.18
C LYS A 55 9.35 -21.65 10.76
N PHE A 56 8.30 -20.86 10.47
CA PHE A 56 7.86 -20.63 9.11
C PHE A 56 8.60 -19.44 8.51
N VAL A 57 9.02 -19.58 7.27
CA VAL A 57 9.60 -18.51 6.45
C VAL A 57 8.53 -18.08 5.46
N LEU A 58 7.95 -16.91 5.67
CA LEU A 58 6.86 -16.36 4.88
C LEU A 58 7.37 -15.16 4.07
N PRO A 59 6.73 -14.85 2.92
CA PRO A 59 6.83 -13.50 2.35
C PRO A 59 6.44 -12.46 3.37
N GLY A 60 7.04 -11.28 3.30
CA GLY A 60 6.61 -10.14 4.12
C GLY A 60 5.13 -9.86 3.93
N LEU A 61 4.43 -9.58 5.01
CA LEU A 61 3.01 -9.27 4.95
C LEU A 61 2.79 -7.86 4.37
N ILE A 62 1.71 -7.70 3.61
CA ILE A 62 1.29 -6.43 3.04
C ILE A 62 -0.06 -6.06 3.66
N ASP A 63 -0.12 -4.92 4.34
CA ASP A 63 -1.39 -4.35 4.76
C ASP A 63 -1.84 -3.31 3.72
N SER A 64 -2.84 -3.69 2.94
CA SER A 64 -3.39 -2.88 1.86
C SER A 64 -4.59 -2.02 2.29
N HIS A 65 -4.90 -1.94 3.58
CA HIS A 65 -6.03 -1.15 4.07
C HIS A 65 -5.80 -0.68 5.50
N VAL A 66 -4.99 0.35 5.67
CA VAL A 66 -4.63 0.88 6.98
C VAL A 66 -4.85 2.39 7.05
N HIS A 67 -5.29 2.88 8.21
CA HIS A 67 -5.45 4.29 8.51
C HIS A 67 -4.42 4.69 9.58
N LEU A 68 -3.48 5.54 9.21
CA LEU A 68 -2.44 6.09 10.10
C LEU A 68 -2.71 7.55 10.45
N ASP A 69 -3.90 8.05 10.12
CA ASP A 69 -4.31 9.43 10.28
C ASP A 69 -4.97 9.68 11.64
N GLY A 70 -4.50 10.68 12.33
CA GLY A 70 -5.18 11.28 13.48
C GLY A 70 -4.76 10.78 14.86
N HIS A 71 -4.16 9.59 14.99
CA HIS A 71 -3.69 9.05 16.27
C HIS A 71 -2.26 8.51 16.21
N ASP A 72 -1.83 8.02 15.07
CA ASP A 72 -0.48 7.50 14.84
C ASP A 72 0.17 8.26 13.70
N ASP A 73 1.42 8.68 13.87
CA ASP A 73 2.22 9.17 12.77
C ASP A 73 2.74 7.99 11.92
N TYR A 74 3.22 8.30 10.72
CA TYR A 74 3.75 7.27 9.82
C TYR A 74 4.95 6.52 10.40
N ALA A 75 5.77 7.15 11.23
CA ALA A 75 6.93 6.53 11.86
C ALA A 75 6.50 5.46 12.87
N LEU A 76 5.53 5.79 13.72
CA LEU A 76 5.01 4.85 14.71
C LEU A 76 4.26 3.69 14.03
N GLY A 77 3.44 4.00 13.02
CA GLY A 77 2.73 2.99 12.23
C GLY A 77 3.70 2.04 11.50
N ALA A 78 4.76 2.57 10.88
CA ALA A 78 5.79 1.76 10.23
C ALA A 78 6.59 0.90 11.22
N LEU A 79 6.88 1.43 12.41
CA LEU A 79 7.54 0.68 13.48
C LEU A 79 6.67 -0.49 13.96
N ALA A 80 5.39 -0.25 14.23
CA ALA A 80 4.44 -1.29 14.63
C ALA A 80 4.29 -2.36 13.54
N ALA A 81 4.20 -1.95 12.28
CA ALA A 81 4.15 -2.85 11.14
C ALA A 81 5.38 -3.74 11.05
N ALA A 82 6.58 -3.17 11.13
CA ALA A 82 7.83 -3.93 11.11
C ALA A 82 7.91 -4.96 12.25
N HIS A 83 7.50 -4.60 13.45
CA HIS A 83 7.42 -5.53 14.59
C HIS A 83 6.39 -6.64 14.38
N ALA A 84 5.32 -6.39 13.65
CA ALA A 84 4.30 -7.39 13.32
C ALA A 84 4.64 -8.27 12.11
N GLY A 85 5.79 -8.03 11.45
CA GLY A 85 6.20 -8.77 10.25
C GLY A 85 5.58 -8.26 8.95
N LEU A 86 4.98 -7.08 8.96
CA LEU A 86 4.59 -6.39 7.73
C LEU A 86 5.82 -5.73 7.10
N THR A 87 5.93 -5.85 5.80
CA THR A 87 7.02 -5.25 5.02
C THR A 87 6.52 -4.16 4.08
N THR A 88 5.22 -4.03 3.92
CA THR A 88 4.60 -3.03 3.07
C THR A 88 3.28 -2.55 3.67
N LEU A 89 3.07 -1.24 3.68
CA LEU A 89 1.82 -0.60 4.07
C LEU A 89 1.23 0.18 2.90
N VAL A 90 -0.10 0.15 2.75
CA VAL A 90 -0.82 0.99 1.79
C VAL A 90 -1.89 1.79 2.55
N PRO A 91 -1.49 2.86 3.24
CA PRO A 91 -2.42 3.67 4.01
C PRO A 91 -3.36 4.48 3.12
N PHE A 92 -4.53 4.79 3.69
CA PHE A 92 -5.41 5.81 3.14
C PHE A 92 -4.88 7.18 3.54
N GLY A 93 -4.50 7.93 2.55
CA GLY A 93 -4.19 9.33 2.75
C GLY A 93 -5.46 10.12 3.03
N ASN A 94 -5.65 10.51 4.27
CA ASN A 94 -6.77 11.36 4.69
C ASN A 94 -6.36 12.82 4.50
N TYR A 95 -6.22 13.18 3.25
CA TYR A 95 -5.89 14.56 2.96
C TYR A 95 -7.17 15.34 2.85
N ALA A 96 -7.52 15.97 3.95
CA ALA A 96 -8.20 17.23 3.84
C ALA A 96 -7.22 18.12 3.07
N LEU A 97 -7.44 18.25 1.77
CA LEU A 97 -6.78 19.30 1.01
C LEU A 97 -7.23 20.60 1.66
N GLU A 98 -6.45 21.08 2.62
CA GLU A 98 -6.72 22.33 3.30
C GLU A 98 -6.36 23.47 2.35
N GLY A 99 -7.28 24.39 2.17
CA GLY A 99 -7.06 25.56 1.33
C GLY A 99 -6.93 25.20 -0.17
N ASP A 100 -5.94 25.80 -0.82
CA ASP A 100 -5.71 25.71 -2.26
C ASP A 100 -4.68 24.64 -2.67
N GLU A 101 -4.30 23.73 -1.76
CA GLU A 101 -3.36 22.65 -2.06
C GLU A 101 -3.89 21.80 -3.22
N THR A 102 -3.09 21.64 -4.26
CA THR A 102 -3.41 20.75 -5.38
C THR A 102 -3.16 19.29 -4.99
N LEU A 103 -3.79 18.35 -5.70
CA LEU A 103 -3.52 16.92 -5.49
C LEU A 103 -2.03 16.58 -5.71
N GLU A 104 -1.35 17.22 -6.66
CA GLU A 104 0.08 17.04 -6.88
C GLU A 104 0.89 17.46 -5.66
N GLN A 105 0.59 18.62 -5.07
CA GLN A 105 1.29 19.10 -3.87
C GLN A 105 1.06 18.15 -2.69
N ALA A 106 -0.17 17.69 -2.50
CA ALA A 106 -0.49 16.70 -1.47
C ALA A 106 0.30 15.40 -1.67
N VAL A 107 0.36 14.87 -2.90
CA VAL A 107 1.13 13.66 -3.21
C VAL A 107 2.61 13.83 -2.83
N ARG A 108 3.22 14.93 -3.24
CA ARG A 108 4.64 15.19 -2.95
C ARG A 108 4.91 15.32 -1.47
N ARG A 109 4.11 16.13 -0.78
CA ARG A 109 4.22 16.33 0.67
C ARG A 109 4.21 15.00 1.42
N ILE A 110 3.29 14.12 1.06
CA ILE A 110 3.16 12.82 1.71
C ILE A 110 4.30 11.87 1.37
N GLN A 111 4.72 11.84 0.12
CA GLN A 111 5.89 11.07 -0.27
C GLN A 111 7.13 11.51 0.52
N ASP A 112 7.29 12.80 0.76
CA ASP A 112 8.39 13.34 1.56
C ASP A 112 8.24 12.98 3.04
N GLU A 113 7.05 13.18 3.62
CA GLU A 113 6.76 12.84 5.03
C GLU A 113 6.99 11.36 5.32
N VAL A 114 6.45 10.49 4.48
CA VAL A 114 6.58 9.04 4.66
C VAL A 114 7.98 8.57 4.31
N GLY A 115 8.59 9.10 3.25
CA GLY A 115 9.94 8.71 2.83
C GLY A 115 10.99 8.94 3.90
N THR A 116 10.79 9.92 4.79
CA THR A 116 11.68 10.18 5.93
C THR A 116 11.40 9.30 7.16
N ALA A 117 10.19 8.77 7.27
CA ALA A 117 9.71 8.04 8.45
C ALA A 117 9.57 6.53 8.23
N ALA A 118 9.52 6.08 6.98
CA ALA A 118 9.22 4.69 6.64
C ALA A 118 10.34 3.73 7.02
N LEU A 119 9.98 2.70 7.80
CA LEU A 119 10.82 1.54 8.10
C LEU A 119 10.45 0.32 7.21
N VAL A 120 9.36 0.42 6.48
CA VAL A 120 8.81 -0.59 5.56
C VAL A 120 8.42 0.09 4.25
N ASP A 121 8.26 -0.68 3.19
CA ASP A 121 7.77 -0.15 1.92
C ASP A 121 6.35 0.40 2.07
N PHE A 122 5.99 1.37 1.24
CA PHE A 122 4.66 1.96 1.28
C PHE A 122 4.13 2.34 -0.10
N GLY A 123 2.84 2.28 -0.24
CA GLY A 123 2.04 2.89 -1.30
C GLY A 123 0.97 3.78 -0.69
N PHE A 124 0.01 4.26 -1.51
CA PHE A 124 -1.09 5.08 -1.00
C PHE A 124 -2.39 4.83 -1.75
N HIS A 125 -3.49 4.91 -0.99
CA HIS A 125 -4.82 5.16 -1.52
C HIS A 125 -5.16 6.63 -1.28
N PHE A 126 -5.29 7.43 -2.34
CA PHE A 126 -5.69 8.83 -2.18
C PHE A 126 -7.20 8.97 -2.09
N ILE A 127 -7.67 9.61 -1.02
CA ILE A 127 -9.09 9.95 -0.87
C ILE A 127 -9.38 11.20 -1.68
N LEU A 128 -10.25 11.07 -2.67
CA LEU A 128 -10.68 12.18 -3.51
C LEU A 128 -11.87 12.89 -2.87
N GLN A 129 -11.78 14.20 -2.79
CA GLN A 129 -12.90 15.05 -2.38
C GLN A 129 -13.71 15.48 -3.60
N ASN A 130 -15.01 15.72 -3.39
CA ASN A 130 -15.91 16.23 -4.42
C ASN A 130 -15.58 17.69 -4.77
N ARG A 131 -14.53 17.88 -5.56
CA ARG A 131 -14.06 19.18 -6.07
C ARG A 131 -13.60 19.01 -7.53
N PRO A 132 -14.10 19.84 -8.47
CA PRO A 132 -13.71 19.76 -9.88
C PRO A 132 -12.19 19.88 -10.11
N SER A 133 -11.49 20.68 -9.30
CA SER A 133 -10.03 20.85 -9.35
C SER A 133 -9.27 19.55 -9.05
N ILE A 134 -9.84 18.68 -8.19
CA ILE A 134 -9.25 17.38 -7.87
C ILE A 134 -9.30 16.45 -9.08
N LEU A 135 -10.45 16.37 -9.77
CA LEU A 135 -10.55 15.57 -10.99
C LEU A 135 -9.55 16.03 -12.05
N ALA A 136 -9.43 17.35 -12.26
CA ALA A 136 -8.49 17.91 -13.23
C ALA A 136 -7.03 17.54 -12.94
N SER A 137 -6.67 17.30 -11.68
CA SER A 137 -5.30 16.94 -11.26
C SER A 137 -5.02 15.44 -11.18
N LEU A 138 -6.03 14.57 -11.38
CA LEU A 138 -5.87 13.11 -11.34
C LEU A 138 -4.77 12.59 -12.28
N PRO A 139 -4.73 12.98 -13.58
CA PRO A 139 -3.69 12.49 -14.50
C PRO A 139 -2.28 12.75 -13.94
N ARG A 140 -2.07 13.94 -13.38
CA ARG A 140 -0.78 14.33 -12.83
C ARG A 140 -0.41 13.51 -11.58
N ALA A 141 -1.36 13.26 -10.68
CA ALA A 141 -1.14 12.38 -9.53
C ALA A 141 -0.76 10.95 -9.98
N MET A 142 -1.38 10.46 -11.05
CA MET A 142 -1.08 9.14 -11.60
C MET A 142 0.29 9.05 -12.25
N GLU A 143 0.78 10.13 -12.86
CA GLU A 143 2.16 10.24 -13.37
C GLU A 143 3.18 10.22 -12.23
N LEU A 144 2.83 10.75 -11.05
CA LEU A 144 3.65 10.69 -9.83
C LEU A 144 3.62 9.33 -9.12
N GLY A 145 2.94 8.34 -9.71
CA GLY A 145 2.94 6.95 -9.23
C GLY A 145 1.71 6.57 -8.40
N VAL A 146 0.80 7.50 -8.10
CA VAL A 146 -0.44 7.15 -7.40
C VAL A 146 -1.38 6.42 -8.36
N LYS A 147 -1.71 5.18 -8.04
CA LYS A 147 -2.57 4.34 -8.89
C LYS A 147 -3.87 3.89 -8.19
N SER A 148 -4.05 4.26 -6.94
CA SER A 148 -5.24 3.87 -6.17
C SER A 148 -5.89 5.08 -5.52
N PHE A 149 -7.21 5.17 -5.70
CA PHE A 149 -8.01 6.29 -5.22
C PHE A 149 -9.24 5.77 -4.48
N LYS A 150 -9.75 6.57 -3.54
CA LYS A 150 -10.94 6.26 -2.72
C LYS A 150 -11.93 7.39 -2.79
N MET A 151 -13.22 7.05 -2.95
CA MET A 151 -14.34 7.99 -2.89
C MET A 151 -15.45 7.43 -2.01
N PHE A 152 -16.38 8.31 -1.64
CA PHE A 152 -17.49 7.98 -0.76
C PHE A 152 -18.82 8.44 -1.37
N MET A 153 -19.81 7.59 -1.35
CA MET A 153 -21.21 7.92 -1.66
C MET A 153 -21.99 8.30 -0.40
N THR A 154 -21.31 8.44 0.72
CA THR A 154 -21.85 8.72 2.05
C THR A 154 -21.12 9.89 2.74
N TYR A 155 -21.40 10.13 4.00
CA TYR A 155 -20.85 11.24 4.79
C TYR A 155 -21.33 12.63 4.32
N LYS A 156 -22.59 12.74 3.93
CA LYS A 156 -23.19 13.99 3.43
C LYS A 156 -22.99 15.20 4.34
N LYS A 157 -22.98 14.96 5.67
CA LYS A 157 -22.72 16.01 6.69
C LYS A 157 -21.25 16.46 6.76
N ARG A 158 -20.33 15.79 6.06
CA ARG A 158 -18.92 16.18 5.99
C ARG A 158 -18.64 16.89 4.67
N PRO A 159 -18.34 18.20 4.67
CA PRO A 159 -18.13 18.96 3.44
C PRO A 159 -17.10 18.29 2.50
N GLY A 160 -17.46 18.19 1.23
CA GLY A 160 -16.61 17.64 0.18
C GLY A 160 -16.32 16.13 0.28
N ARG A 161 -16.92 15.40 1.23
CA ARG A 161 -16.65 13.96 1.36
C ARG A 161 -17.55 13.11 0.46
N MET A 162 -18.84 13.40 0.42
CA MET A 162 -19.78 12.68 -0.43
C MET A 162 -19.60 13.12 -1.89
N CYS A 163 -19.46 12.14 -2.76
CA CYS A 163 -19.37 12.34 -4.20
C CYS A 163 -20.66 11.91 -4.89
N ASP A 164 -21.08 12.70 -5.88
CA ASP A 164 -22.24 12.41 -6.70
C ASP A 164 -21.91 11.46 -7.86
N ASP A 165 -22.91 10.84 -8.44
CA ASP A 165 -22.72 9.77 -9.44
C ASP A 165 -21.95 10.25 -10.68
N ASP A 166 -22.21 11.47 -11.16
CA ASP A 166 -21.51 12.05 -12.30
C ASP A 166 -20.03 12.31 -11.98
N TYR A 167 -19.70 12.79 -10.78
CA TYR A 167 -18.34 12.98 -10.33
C TYR A 167 -17.60 11.64 -10.23
N ILE A 168 -18.27 10.60 -9.67
CA ILE A 168 -17.73 9.25 -9.56
C ILE A 168 -17.45 8.66 -10.95
N CYS A 169 -18.40 8.74 -11.87
CA CYS A 169 -18.24 8.23 -13.25
C CYS A 169 -17.07 8.91 -13.98
N ASN A 170 -16.94 10.23 -13.85
CA ASN A 170 -15.81 10.96 -14.42
C ASN A 170 -14.47 10.51 -13.82
N ALA A 171 -14.41 10.34 -12.50
CA ALA A 171 -13.22 9.83 -11.82
C ALA A 171 -12.87 8.41 -12.29
N MET A 172 -13.87 7.52 -12.41
CA MET A 172 -13.66 6.14 -12.89
C MET A 172 -13.05 6.12 -14.29
N ASP A 173 -13.59 6.93 -15.21
CA ASP A 173 -13.06 7.03 -16.57
C ASP A 173 -11.61 7.51 -16.60
N MET A 174 -11.29 8.52 -15.81
CA MET A 174 -9.93 9.07 -15.75
C MET A 174 -8.96 8.09 -15.13
N VAL A 175 -9.34 7.46 -14.01
CA VAL A 175 -8.51 6.47 -13.30
C VAL A 175 -8.27 5.24 -14.17
N ALA A 176 -9.30 4.74 -14.87
CA ALA A 176 -9.17 3.60 -15.78
C ALA A 176 -8.21 3.91 -16.94
N LYS A 177 -8.31 5.08 -17.57
CA LYS A 177 -7.40 5.52 -18.65
C LYS A 177 -5.94 5.59 -18.18
N GLY A 178 -5.71 5.94 -16.92
CA GLY A 178 -4.38 5.97 -16.31
C GLY A 178 -3.89 4.63 -15.76
N GLY A 179 -4.67 3.55 -15.91
CA GLY A 179 -4.32 2.21 -15.40
C GLY A 179 -4.35 2.11 -13.87
N GLY A 180 -5.23 2.87 -13.22
CA GLY A 180 -5.43 2.87 -11.77
C GLY A 180 -6.66 2.10 -11.32
N VAL A 181 -6.92 2.14 -10.01
CA VAL A 181 -8.08 1.53 -9.35
C VAL A 181 -8.82 2.58 -8.55
N LEU A 182 -10.15 2.61 -8.67
CA LEU A 182 -11.01 3.43 -7.83
C LEU A 182 -11.80 2.55 -6.87
N GLN A 183 -11.70 2.84 -5.59
CA GLN A 183 -12.44 2.19 -4.50
C GLN A 183 -13.61 3.09 -4.10
N LEU A 184 -14.78 2.51 -3.91
CA LEU A 184 -15.97 3.23 -3.49
C LEU A 184 -16.50 2.70 -2.15
N HIS A 185 -16.88 3.61 -1.28
CA HIS A 185 -17.73 3.32 -0.13
C HIS A 185 -19.17 3.58 -0.55
N CYS A 186 -19.91 2.52 -0.82
CA CYS A 186 -21.14 2.56 -1.61
C CYS A 186 -22.43 2.74 -0.80
N GLU A 187 -22.38 3.12 0.45
CA GLU A 187 -23.57 3.45 1.21
C GLU A 187 -24.25 4.72 0.65
N SER A 188 -25.58 4.67 0.54
CA SER A 188 -26.33 5.86 0.11
C SER A 188 -26.41 6.90 1.23
N GLY A 189 -25.62 7.96 1.13
CA GLY A 189 -25.61 9.05 2.10
C GLY A 189 -26.96 9.76 2.23
N ASN A 190 -27.76 9.80 1.15
CA ASN A 190 -29.11 10.38 1.19
C ASN A 190 -30.09 9.51 1.98
N ILE A 191 -30.00 8.18 1.87
CA ILE A 191 -30.84 7.26 2.65
C ILE A 191 -30.43 7.30 4.12
N ILE A 192 -29.14 7.31 4.41
CA ILE A 192 -28.64 7.42 5.79
C ILE A 192 -29.15 8.70 6.43
N GLU A 193 -28.98 9.84 5.79
CA GLU A 193 -29.46 11.12 6.33
C GLU A 193 -30.99 11.11 6.57
N TYR A 194 -31.76 10.53 5.65
CA TYR A 194 -33.20 10.39 5.82
C TYR A 194 -33.55 9.55 7.06
N LEU A 195 -32.84 8.47 7.29
CA LEU A 195 -33.08 7.59 8.44
C LEU A 195 -32.63 8.21 9.78
N GLU A 196 -31.53 8.96 9.77
CA GLU A 196 -31.03 9.69 10.95
C GLU A 196 -31.98 10.83 11.40
N ASN A 197 -32.76 11.36 10.47
CA ASN A 197 -33.70 12.47 10.75
C ASN A 197 -35.13 11.99 11.10
N LYS A 198 -35.36 10.69 11.21
CA LYS A 198 -36.62 10.07 11.67
C LYS A 198 -36.64 9.90 13.18
#